data_e3a245acc8be019680fd98ccadd4cc1b
#
_entry.id   e3a245acc8be019680fd98ccadd4cc1b
#
_cell.length_a   1.000
_cell.length_b   1.000
_cell.length_c   1.000
_cell.angle_alpha   90.00
_cell.angle_beta   90.00
_cell.angle_gamma   90.00
#
_symmetry.space_group_name_H-M   'P 1'
#
loop_
_entity.id
_entity.type
_entity.pdbx_description
1 polymer ?
#
loop_
_entity_poly.entity_id
_entity_poly.type
_entity_poly.pdbx_seq_one_letter_code
_entity_poly.pdbx_strand_id
1 'polypeptide(L)'
;MKRRVLAGVSVAAAAGIAATATMAMNAEAAWTSAWNVSASGWTPDDSPTVSVDRQGDALLAWNACDLSTPGCYYRIQTRVKTAGGTVTAIRTLSPDGAAPSWPEAASDDTGDSAVVWQQDSQVVGRRVSASGSLVGPLQKLSTSAPATTPVVAVTPGGTAMAAWTESRDGSWYAVARRLKLDGTIGAAITLGSGSAEKPAIGVDRGGQFVVAWARGSDVVAKRITSTSVSSTKVLTSPIASYGGFGMVRVGVDRDGDAVISYHSGGGARSQVWASRWSRTGTLASPLRISASTDNVGFHHALATDLDGDSMIVWTRYTNGKLELVGRRLSAGGTRGSVTTLGLGDRPDLALDDDGDGMLVFHTVVPKSTPPYSYTKTSARLISRSGAFGTTKTLTSDGHVPQVDTRPTSRFTVIWQQESFPYTIKSVTGP
;
A
#
# COMPACT_ATOMS: atom_id res chain seq x y z
N MET A 1 65.30 39.90 38.82
CA MET A 1 64.95 38.48 39.11
C MET A 1 63.45 38.31 39.01
N LYS A 2 62.92 37.76 37.92
CA LYS A 2 61.49 37.44 37.73
C LYS A 2 61.40 35.92 37.51
N ARG A 3 60.80 35.20 38.44
CA ARG A 3 60.49 33.78 38.30
C ARG A 3 59.33 33.59 37.36
N ARG A 4 59.50 32.80 36.29
CA ARG A 4 58.44 32.29 35.45
C ARG A 4 57.87 31.03 36.10
N VAL A 5 56.56 31.02 36.31
CA VAL A 5 55.76 29.84 36.69
C VAL A 5 55.29 29.18 35.42
N LEU A 6 55.70 27.93 35.21
CA LEU A 6 55.17 27.08 34.13
C LEU A 6 53.84 26.47 34.63
N ALA A 7 52.76 26.81 33.94
CA ALA A 7 51.47 26.13 34.12
C ALA A 7 51.45 24.84 33.29
N GLY A 8 51.35 23.70 33.94
CA GLY A 8 51.15 22.41 33.29
C GLY A 8 49.70 22.28 32.81
N VAL A 9 49.52 22.01 31.52
CA VAL A 9 48.21 21.67 30.93
C VAL A 9 48.02 20.16 31.07
N SER A 10 47.15 19.74 31.96
CA SER A 10 46.68 18.35 32.05
C SER A 10 45.64 18.11 30.96
N VAL A 11 45.95 17.29 29.98
CA VAL A 11 44.99 16.77 29.01
C VAL A 11 44.23 15.63 29.68
N ALA A 12 43.01 15.89 30.09
CA ALA A 12 42.08 14.84 30.50
C ALA A 12 41.50 14.18 29.23
N ALA A 13 41.88 12.93 28.98
CA ALA A 13 41.28 12.11 27.97
C ALA A 13 39.84 11.75 28.41
N ALA A 14 38.84 12.38 27.84
CA ALA A 14 37.44 11.95 27.98
C ALA A 14 37.25 10.70 27.15
N ALA A 15 37.26 9.53 27.82
CA ALA A 15 36.77 8.27 27.23
C ALA A 15 35.26 8.41 27.03
N GLY A 16 34.83 8.74 25.80
CA GLY A 16 33.43 8.69 25.38
C GLY A 16 32.95 7.26 25.38
N ILE A 17 32.22 6.87 26.41
CA ILE A 17 31.40 5.67 26.38
C ILE A 17 30.31 5.94 25.39
N ALA A 18 30.42 5.44 24.14
CA ALA A 18 29.33 5.32 23.23
C ALA A 18 28.31 4.31 23.84
N ALA A 19 27.37 4.83 24.59
CA ALA A 19 26.18 4.07 24.94
C ALA A 19 25.45 3.76 23.62
N THR A 20 25.68 2.59 23.05
CA THR A 20 24.78 1.99 22.09
C THR A 20 23.48 1.76 22.84
N ALA A 21 22.58 2.73 22.72
CA ALA A 21 21.20 2.51 23.06
C ALA A 21 20.64 1.50 22.04
N THR A 22 20.83 0.22 22.32
CA THR A 22 19.94 -0.82 21.89
C THR A 22 18.61 -0.47 22.53
N MET A 23 17.77 0.32 21.84
CA MET A 23 16.37 0.32 22.16
C MET A 23 15.94 -1.13 21.96
N ALA A 24 15.81 -1.84 23.06
CA ALA A 24 15.03 -3.05 23.10
C ALA A 24 13.72 -2.66 22.43
N MET A 25 13.32 -3.39 21.38
CA MET A 25 11.94 -3.38 20.88
C MET A 25 11.12 -3.92 22.06
N ASN A 26 10.85 -3.02 22.98
CA ASN A 26 10.23 -3.32 24.26
C ASN A 26 8.77 -3.60 24.03
N ALA A 27 8.43 -4.68 24.63
CA ALA A 27 7.10 -5.22 24.81
C ALA A 27 6.46 -5.60 23.49
N GLU A 28 6.16 -6.85 23.36
CA GLU A 28 5.02 -7.34 22.61
C GLU A 28 3.82 -6.47 23.01
N ALA A 29 3.65 -5.30 22.39
CA ALA A 29 2.39 -4.61 22.41
C ALA A 29 1.41 -5.65 21.91
N ALA A 30 0.45 -6.00 22.75
CA ALA A 30 -0.27 -7.23 22.61
C ALA A 30 -1.07 -7.21 21.32
N TRP A 31 -0.78 -8.12 20.42
CA TRP A 31 -1.66 -8.40 19.30
C TRP A 31 -3.04 -8.72 19.83
N THR A 32 -4.08 -8.09 19.30
CA THR A 32 -5.45 -8.49 19.59
C THR A 32 -5.71 -9.91 19.09
N SER A 33 -6.74 -10.55 19.60
CA SER A 33 -7.22 -11.79 18.99
C SER A 33 -7.77 -11.53 17.59
N ALA A 34 -7.49 -12.41 16.63
CA ALA A 34 -8.10 -12.33 15.31
C ALA A 34 -9.62 -12.50 15.41
N TRP A 35 -10.36 -11.70 14.65
CA TRP A 35 -11.82 -11.71 14.66
C TRP A 35 -12.39 -11.78 13.24
N ASN A 36 -13.64 -12.22 13.10
CA ASN A 36 -14.34 -12.32 11.83
C ASN A 36 -14.83 -10.93 11.38
N VAL A 37 -14.36 -10.47 10.25
CA VAL A 37 -14.80 -9.23 9.61
C VAL A 37 -16.08 -9.47 8.81
N SER A 38 -16.11 -10.51 7.98
CA SER A 38 -17.27 -10.89 7.18
C SER A 38 -18.33 -11.64 8.04
N ALA A 39 -19.57 -11.64 7.58
CA ALA A 39 -20.64 -12.45 8.19
C ALA A 39 -20.47 -13.93 7.85
N SER A 40 -21.07 -14.79 8.68
CA SER A 40 -21.26 -16.20 8.34
C SER A 40 -22.25 -16.34 7.18
N GLY A 41 -22.08 -17.38 6.35
CA GLY A 41 -22.94 -17.62 5.18
C GLY A 41 -22.55 -16.82 3.93
N TRP A 42 -21.50 -16.02 4.02
CA TRP A 42 -20.90 -15.30 2.90
C TRP A 42 -19.50 -15.84 2.61
N THR A 43 -19.18 -16.06 1.36
CA THR A 43 -17.84 -16.47 0.94
C THR A 43 -17.13 -15.27 0.32
N PRO A 44 -16.08 -14.73 0.96
CA PRO A 44 -15.25 -13.72 0.35
C PRO A 44 -14.55 -14.27 -0.91
N ASP A 45 -14.37 -13.40 -1.88
CA ASP A 45 -13.55 -13.65 -3.04
C ASP A 45 -12.48 -12.58 -3.07
N ASP A 46 -11.26 -12.96 -3.21
CA ASP A 46 -10.02 -12.19 -3.24
C ASP A 46 -10.05 -10.69 -2.90
N SER A 47 -8.97 -10.22 -2.30
CA SER A 47 -8.64 -8.79 -2.16
C SER A 47 -9.46 -8.00 -1.13
N PRO A 48 -9.41 -8.36 0.17
CA PRO A 48 -9.83 -7.41 1.20
C PRO A 48 -8.91 -6.19 1.20
N THR A 49 -9.44 -5.04 1.61
CA THR A 49 -8.66 -3.81 1.77
C THR A 49 -8.93 -3.18 3.13
N VAL A 50 -7.93 -2.49 3.66
CA VAL A 50 -8.01 -1.77 4.93
C VAL A 50 -7.50 -0.35 4.76
N SER A 51 -8.14 0.59 5.43
CA SER A 51 -7.64 1.96 5.56
C SER A 51 -7.87 2.46 6.99
N VAL A 52 -6.82 3.00 7.58
CA VAL A 52 -6.81 3.47 8.98
C VAL A 52 -6.75 4.98 9.00
N ASP A 53 -7.51 5.63 9.89
CA ASP A 53 -7.47 7.07 10.11
C ASP A 53 -6.46 7.47 11.21
N ARG A 54 -6.38 8.76 11.51
CA ARG A 54 -5.45 9.26 12.54
C ARG A 54 -5.84 8.89 13.96
N GLN A 55 -7.07 8.50 14.22
CA GLN A 55 -7.55 8.01 15.51
C GLN A 55 -7.26 6.52 15.72
N GLY A 56 -6.86 5.83 14.64
CA GLY A 56 -6.66 4.39 14.61
C GLY A 56 -7.94 3.61 14.33
N ASP A 57 -8.99 4.29 13.86
CA ASP A 57 -10.21 3.64 13.37
C ASP A 57 -9.93 3.07 11.98
N ALA A 58 -10.36 1.84 11.74
CA ALA A 58 -10.08 1.11 10.51
C ALA A 58 -11.35 0.85 9.72
N LEU A 59 -11.43 1.37 8.50
CA LEU A 59 -12.39 0.92 7.51
C LEU A 59 -11.85 -0.36 6.87
N LEU A 60 -12.68 -1.39 6.82
CA LEU A 60 -12.40 -2.69 6.21
C LEU A 60 -13.42 -2.89 5.09
N ALA A 61 -12.95 -3.23 3.88
CA ALA A 61 -13.82 -3.50 2.74
C ALA A 61 -13.39 -4.79 2.04
N TRP A 62 -14.34 -5.52 1.50
CA TRP A 62 -14.09 -6.81 0.84
C TRP A 62 -15.18 -7.12 -0.16
N ASN A 63 -14.87 -8.03 -1.05
CA ASN A 63 -15.82 -8.68 -1.94
C ASN A 63 -16.31 -9.96 -1.28
N ALA A 64 -17.60 -10.23 -1.31
CA ALA A 64 -18.20 -11.46 -0.76
C ALA A 64 -19.44 -11.86 -1.51
N CYS A 65 -19.66 -13.17 -1.58
CA CYS A 65 -20.81 -13.80 -2.21
C CYS A 65 -21.71 -14.40 -1.13
N ASP A 66 -23.02 -14.23 -1.30
CA ASP A 66 -24.03 -14.83 -0.45
C ASP A 66 -24.30 -16.29 -0.87
N LEU A 67 -23.91 -17.22 -0.01
CA LEU A 67 -24.12 -18.67 -0.26
C LEU A 67 -25.57 -19.11 -0.17
N SER A 68 -26.46 -18.29 0.38
CA SER A 68 -27.90 -18.60 0.47
C SER A 68 -28.63 -18.39 -0.87
N THR A 69 -28.01 -17.67 -1.81
CA THR A 69 -28.59 -17.37 -3.13
C THR A 69 -28.03 -18.30 -4.20
N PRO A 70 -28.87 -18.95 -5.03
CA PRO A 70 -28.40 -19.68 -6.19
C PRO A 70 -27.65 -18.75 -7.15
N GLY A 71 -26.43 -19.13 -7.54
CA GLY A 71 -25.60 -18.36 -8.46
C GLY A 71 -24.57 -17.43 -7.83
N CYS A 72 -24.53 -17.35 -6.48
CA CYS A 72 -23.48 -16.63 -5.77
C CYS A 72 -23.27 -15.20 -6.24
N TYR A 73 -24.18 -14.30 -5.91
CA TYR A 73 -24.04 -12.89 -6.28
C TYR A 73 -23.03 -12.17 -5.39
N TYR A 74 -21.96 -11.72 -5.99
CA TYR A 74 -20.91 -10.97 -5.30
C TYR A 74 -21.37 -9.55 -4.94
N ARG A 75 -20.89 -9.05 -3.80
CA ARG A 75 -21.14 -7.70 -3.30
C ARG A 75 -19.90 -7.12 -2.65
N ILE A 76 -19.70 -5.83 -2.79
CA ILE A 76 -18.74 -5.13 -1.95
C ILE A 76 -19.41 -4.79 -0.63
N GLN A 77 -18.77 -5.24 0.44
CA GLN A 77 -19.18 -5.00 1.82
C GLN A 77 -18.11 -4.21 2.56
N THR A 78 -18.53 -3.49 3.59
CA THR A 78 -17.64 -2.72 4.46
C THR A 78 -18.15 -2.68 5.88
N ARG A 79 -17.24 -2.43 6.82
CA ARG A 79 -17.50 -2.06 8.20
C ARG A 79 -16.32 -1.29 8.78
N VAL A 80 -16.57 -0.57 9.86
CA VAL A 80 -15.54 0.15 10.61
C VAL A 80 -15.30 -0.56 11.94
N LYS A 81 -14.03 -0.64 12.33
CA LYS A 81 -13.61 -1.01 13.68
C LYS A 81 -12.86 0.17 14.29
N THR A 82 -13.38 0.71 15.38
CA THR A 82 -12.74 1.82 16.09
C THR A 82 -11.48 1.36 16.83
N ALA A 83 -10.57 2.28 17.11
CA ALA A 83 -9.39 2.05 17.95
C ALA A 83 -9.79 1.52 19.35
N GLY A 84 -10.95 1.94 19.86
CA GLY A 84 -11.54 1.44 21.11
C GLY A 84 -12.13 0.03 21.01
N GLY A 85 -12.13 -0.60 19.83
CA GLY A 85 -12.59 -1.97 19.60
C GLY A 85 -14.06 -2.11 19.22
N THR A 86 -14.83 -1.02 19.14
CA THR A 86 -16.22 -1.06 18.67
C THR A 86 -16.25 -1.39 17.18
N VAL A 87 -17.16 -2.28 16.78
CA VAL A 87 -17.31 -2.72 15.40
C VAL A 87 -18.70 -2.37 14.90
N THR A 88 -18.79 -1.66 13.77
CA THR A 88 -20.08 -1.28 13.16
C THR A 88 -20.77 -2.47 12.49
N ALA A 89 -22.05 -2.31 12.15
CA ALA A 89 -22.75 -3.25 11.29
C ALA A 89 -22.10 -3.29 9.89
N ILE A 90 -22.19 -4.44 9.24
CA ILE A 90 -21.79 -4.59 7.84
C ILE A 90 -22.71 -3.75 6.96
N ARG A 91 -22.12 -3.03 6.01
CA ARG A 91 -22.85 -2.28 4.97
C ARG A 91 -22.51 -2.84 3.60
N THR A 92 -23.51 -3.01 2.77
CA THR A 92 -23.34 -3.37 1.35
C THR A 92 -23.23 -2.07 0.53
N LEU A 93 -22.18 -1.98 -0.27
CA LEU A 93 -21.88 -0.79 -1.11
C LEU A 93 -22.40 -0.95 -2.53
N SER A 94 -22.29 -2.15 -3.11
CA SER A 94 -22.71 -2.47 -4.47
C SER A 94 -24.19 -2.85 -4.53
N PRO A 95 -24.90 -2.63 -5.65
CA PRO A 95 -26.26 -3.13 -5.85
C PRO A 95 -26.28 -4.64 -6.04
N ASP A 96 -27.46 -5.22 -5.93
CA ASP A 96 -27.72 -6.63 -6.21
C ASP A 96 -27.58 -6.92 -7.73
N GLY A 97 -27.06 -8.11 -8.04
CA GLY A 97 -26.92 -8.57 -9.44
C GLY A 97 -25.73 -7.98 -10.21
N ALA A 98 -24.97 -7.07 -9.60
CA ALA A 98 -23.72 -6.60 -10.16
C ALA A 98 -22.61 -7.66 -10.01
N ALA A 99 -21.53 -7.53 -10.81
CA ALA A 99 -20.33 -8.35 -10.70
C ALA A 99 -19.15 -7.49 -10.18
N PRO A 100 -19.13 -7.11 -8.89
CA PRO A 100 -18.09 -6.26 -8.34
C PRO A 100 -16.82 -7.06 -8.01
N SER A 101 -15.66 -6.42 -8.17
CA SER A 101 -14.37 -7.00 -7.85
C SER A 101 -13.35 -5.91 -7.46
N TRP A 102 -12.28 -6.32 -6.80
CA TRP A 102 -11.11 -5.51 -6.46
C TRP A 102 -11.46 -4.18 -5.77
N PRO A 103 -12.04 -4.21 -4.56
CA PRO A 103 -12.25 -3.00 -3.79
C PRO A 103 -10.92 -2.40 -3.34
N GLU A 104 -10.84 -1.08 -3.40
CA GLU A 104 -9.76 -0.29 -2.83
C GLU A 104 -10.38 0.79 -1.94
N ALA A 105 -9.75 1.06 -0.80
CA ALA A 105 -10.25 2.01 0.17
C ALA A 105 -9.16 2.98 0.63
N ALA A 106 -9.55 4.20 0.91
CA ALA A 106 -8.71 5.18 1.59
C ALA A 106 -9.57 6.05 2.50
N SER A 107 -9.01 6.43 3.65
CA SER A 107 -9.65 7.27 4.67
C SER A 107 -8.93 8.61 4.81
N ASP A 108 -9.65 9.64 5.24
CA ASP A 108 -9.05 10.89 5.67
C ASP A 108 -8.57 10.82 7.14
N ASP A 109 -8.12 11.96 7.67
CA ASP A 109 -7.65 12.04 9.05
C ASP A 109 -8.78 11.86 10.09
N THR A 110 -10.04 11.93 9.71
CA THR A 110 -11.22 11.84 10.59
C THR A 110 -12.04 10.55 10.42
N GLY A 111 -11.61 9.67 9.49
CA GLY A 111 -12.25 8.38 9.22
C GLY A 111 -13.28 8.39 8.10
N ASP A 112 -13.55 9.56 7.50
CA ASP A 112 -14.40 9.62 6.30
C ASP A 112 -13.65 9.01 5.11
N SER A 113 -14.24 7.99 4.50
CA SER A 113 -13.57 7.09 3.57
C SER A 113 -14.18 7.13 2.18
N ALA A 114 -13.38 6.74 1.20
CA ALA A 114 -13.85 6.41 -0.15
C ALA A 114 -13.50 4.96 -0.45
N VAL A 115 -14.46 4.22 -0.98
CA VAL A 115 -14.27 2.88 -1.51
C VAL A 115 -14.57 2.90 -3.00
N VAL A 116 -13.66 2.38 -3.81
CA VAL A 116 -13.80 2.26 -5.25
C VAL A 116 -13.60 0.80 -5.67
N TRP A 117 -14.26 0.37 -6.73
CA TRP A 117 -14.17 -1.00 -7.22
C TRP A 117 -14.51 -1.09 -8.71
N GLN A 118 -14.16 -2.20 -9.32
CA GLN A 118 -14.66 -2.53 -10.65
C GLN A 118 -16.03 -3.20 -10.54
N GLN A 119 -16.96 -2.83 -11.41
CA GLN A 119 -18.29 -3.40 -11.49
C GLN A 119 -18.79 -3.36 -12.94
N ASP A 120 -19.18 -4.52 -13.50
CA ASP A 120 -19.73 -4.61 -14.86
C ASP A 120 -18.85 -3.89 -15.91
N SER A 121 -17.54 -4.10 -15.85
CA SER A 121 -16.53 -3.42 -16.68
C SER A 121 -16.49 -1.89 -16.52
N GLN A 122 -17.02 -1.35 -15.44
CA GLN A 122 -16.95 0.06 -15.06
C GLN A 122 -16.19 0.23 -13.76
N VAL A 123 -15.67 1.41 -13.52
CA VAL A 123 -15.18 1.82 -12.21
C VAL A 123 -16.25 2.65 -11.52
N VAL A 124 -16.59 2.24 -10.33
CA VAL A 124 -17.60 2.88 -9.48
C VAL A 124 -17.00 3.19 -8.10
N GLY A 125 -17.66 4.03 -7.33
CA GLY A 125 -17.21 4.36 -5.99
C GLY A 125 -18.31 4.93 -5.10
N ARG A 126 -18.09 4.84 -3.78
CA ARG A 126 -19.01 5.35 -2.77
C ARG A 126 -18.26 5.90 -1.58
N ARG A 127 -18.84 6.90 -0.94
CA ARG A 127 -18.32 7.44 0.33
C ARG A 127 -18.92 6.71 1.51
N VAL A 128 -18.11 6.54 2.54
CA VAL A 128 -18.47 5.95 3.83
C VAL A 128 -17.99 6.90 4.93
N SER A 129 -18.86 7.29 5.85
CA SER A 129 -18.47 8.14 6.97
C SER A 129 -17.67 7.38 8.02
N ALA A 130 -16.99 8.08 8.92
CA ALA A 130 -16.28 7.51 10.06
C ALA A 130 -17.17 6.58 10.91
N SER A 131 -18.48 6.84 10.98
CA SER A 131 -19.44 5.94 11.67
C SER A 131 -19.83 4.70 10.87
N GLY A 132 -19.28 4.51 9.67
CA GLY A 132 -19.64 3.40 8.78
C GLY A 132 -20.96 3.61 8.01
N SER A 133 -21.53 4.82 8.03
CA SER A 133 -22.73 5.15 7.26
C SER A 133 -22.40 5.48 5.81
N LEU A 134 -23.30 5.11 4.91
CA LEU A 134 -23.15 5.44 3.49
C LEU A 134 -23.44 6.92 3.25
N VAL A 135 -22.58 7.61 2.51
CA VAL A 135 -22.73 9.02 2.16
C VAL A 135 -22.97 9.16 0.66
N GLY A 136 -24.10 9.73 0.33
CA GLY A 136 -24.53 9.93 -1.06
C GLY A 136 -24.81 8.63 -1.82
N PRO A 137 -25.13 8.75 -3.11
CA PRO A 137 -25.42 7.60 -3.98
C PRO A 137 -24.14 6.89 -4.41
N LEU A 138 -24.29 5.67 -4.95
CA LEU A 138 -23.26 5.02 -5.74
C LEU A 138 -22.94 5.88 -6.97
N GLN A 139 -21.66 6.14 -7.20
CA GLN A 139 -21.19 6.95 -8.33
C GLN A 139 -20.52 6.08 -9.39
N LYS A 140 -20.94 6.24 -10.64
CA LYS A 140 -20.18 5.76 -11.79
C LYS A 140 -19.03 6.75 -12.05
N LEU A 141 -17.79 6.29 -11.83
CA LEU A 141 -16.60 7.12 -12.00
C LEU A 141 -16.07 7.09 -13.43
N SER A 142 -16.03 5.91 -14.06
CA SER A 142 -15.53 5.74 -15.42
C SER A 142 -16.46 6.36 -16.46
N THR A 143 -15.87 6.79 -17.58
CA THR A 143 -16.59 7.40 -18.71
C THR A 143 -16.72 6.44 -19.89
N SER A 144 -15.86 5.45 -19.96
CA SER A 144 -15.86 4.40 -21.00
C SER A 144 -15.75 3.01 -20.36
N ALA A 145 -15.96 1.98 -21.17
CA ALA A 145 -15.79 0.57 -20.83
C ALA A 145 -14.98 -0.13 -21.94
N PRO A 146 -14.15 -1.13 -21.59
CA PRO A 146 -13.86 -1.55 -20.23
C PRO A 146 -13.02 -0.54 -19.43
N ALA A 147 -13.33 -0.43 -18.15
CA ALA A 147 -12.54 0.31 -17.15
C ALA A 147 -12.19 -0.63 -16.00
N THR A 148 -10.96 -0.59 -15.55
CA THR A 148 -10.41 -1.62 -14.64
C THR A 148 -9.38 -1.05 -13.67
N THR A 149 -9.04 -1.85 -12.68
CA THR A 149 -7.92 -1.65 -11.74
C THR A 149 -7.95 -0.29 -11.02
N PRO A 150 -9.06 0.10 -10.39
CA PRO A 150 -9.11 1.38 -9.67
C PRO A 150 -8.18 1.40 -8.47
N VAL A 151 -7.70 2.60 -8.15
CA VAL A 151 -7.02 2.95 -6.90
C VAL A 151 -7.61 4.24 -6.36
N VAL A 152 -7.46 4.49 -5.07
CA VAL A 152 -7.99 5.69 -4.42
C VAL A 152 -7.02 6.22 -3.39
N ALA A 153 -6.95 7.55 -3.26
CA ALA A 153 -6.32 8.22 -2.13
C ALA A 153 -7.24 9.33 -1.63
N VAL A 154 -7.17 9.66 -0.35
CA VAL A 154 -8.00 10.68 0.29
C VAL A 154 -7.09 11.68 0.97
N THR A 155 -7.34 12.98 0.75
CA THR A 155 -6.62 14.05 1.45
C THR A 155 -6.99 14.09 2.93
N PRO A 156 -6.18 14.68 3.81
CA PRO A 156 -6.55 14.88 5.22
C PRO A 156 -7.91 15.56 5.42
N GLY A 157 -8.33 16.41 4.48
CA GLY A 157 -9.63 17.10 4.50
C GLY A 157 -10.76 16.40 3.75
N GLY A 158 -10.63 15.10 3.47
CA GLY A 158 -11.71 14.26 2.95
C GLY A 158 -11.95 14.28 1.44
N THR A 159 -11.19 15.06 0.65
CA THR A 159 -11.29 14.97 -0.82
C THR A 159 -10.65 13.68 -1.31
N ALA A 160 -11.45 12.78 -1.88
CA ALA A 160 -10.94 11.56 -2.51
C ALA A 160 -10.63 11.79 -4.00
N MET A 161 -9.61 11.08 -4.50
CA MET A 161 -9.34 10.93 -5.92
C MET A 161 -9.18 9.46 -6.25
N ALA A 162 -10.02 8.97 -7.13
CA ALA A 162 -9.84 7.68 -7.77
C ALA A 162 -9.03 7.83 -9.05
N ALA A 163 -8.20 6.83 -9.35
CA ALA A 163 -7.53 6.70 -10.64
C ALA A 163 -7.67 5.26 -11.13
N TRP A 164 -7.76 5.09 -12.45
CA TRP A 164 -7.98 3.79 -13.09
C TRP A 164 -7.48 3.83 -14.53
N THR A 165 -7.54 2.69 -15.20
CA THR A 165 -7.36 2.63 -16.65
C THR A 165 -8.69 2.29 -17.34
N GLU A 166 -8.98 2.95 -18.46
CA GLU A 166 -10.15 2.67 -19.30
C GLU A 166 -9.78 2.63 -20.77
N SER A 167 -10.48 1.80 -21.53
CA SER A 167 -10.32 1.71 -22.98
C SER A 167 -11.28 2.65 -23.69
N ARG A 168 -10.77 3.36 -24.68
CA ARG A 168 -11.51 4.21 -25.63
C ARG A 168 -11.01 3.88 -27.02
N ASP A 169 -11.90 3.46 -27.88
CA ASP A 169 -11.57 3.11 -29.29
C ASP A 169 -10.37 2.18 -29.42
N GLY A 170 -10.29 1.16 -28.54
CA GLY A 170 -9.21 0.18 -28.51
C GLY A 170 -7.91 0.65 -27.89
N SER A 171 -7.81 1.90 -27.45
CA SER A 171 -6.64 2.45 -26.77
C SER A 171 -6.89 2.62 -25.26
N TRP A 172 -5.89 2.30 -24.45
CA TRP A 172 -5.96 2.46 -23.00
C TRP A 172 -5.50 3.84 -22.56
N TYR A 173 -6.21 4.40 -21.58
CA TYR A 173 -5.92 5.69 -20.96
C TYR A 173 -5.95 5.57 -19.44
N ALA A 174 -4.99 6.22 -18.79
CA ALA A 174 -5.08 6.51 -17.37
C ALA A 174 -6.01 7.71 -17.16
N VAL A 175 -6.96 7.56 -16.24
CA VAL A 175 -7.99 8.55 -15.92
C VAL A 175 -8.06 8.73 -14.41
N ALA A 176 -8.36 9.93 -13.97
CA ALA A 176 -8.63 10.23 -12.56
C ALA A 176 -9.92 11.04 -12.40
N ARG A 177 -10.56 10.92 -11.25
CA ARG A 177 -11.77 11.67 -10.92
C ARG A 177 -11.88 11.88 -9.42
N ARG A 178 -12.33 13.08 -9.02
CA ARG A 178 -12.62 13.36 -7.61
C ARG A 178 -13.96 12.77 -7.22
N LEU A 179 -14.00 12.18 -6.03
CA LEU A 179 -15.20 11.82 -5.30
C LEU A 179 -15.21 12.68 -4.03
N LYS A 180 -16.09 13.67 -3.99
CA LYS A 180 -16.16 14.66 -2.93
C LYS A 180 -16.72 14.06 -1.63
N LEU A 181 -16.56 14.78 -0.53
CA LEU A 181 -17.02 14.34 0.78
C LEU A 181 -18.55 14.13 0.83
N ASP A 182 -19.32 14.97 0.11
CA ASP A 182 -20.78 14.87 -0.02
C ASP A 182 -21.25 13.71 -0.92
N GLY A 183 -20.32 12.92 -1.46
CA GLY A 183 -20.61 11.82 -2.38
C GLY A 183 -20.80 12.24 -3.84
N THR A 184 -20.67 13.51 -4.18
CA THR A 184 -20.72 13.97 -5.59
C THR A 184 -19.37 13.78 -6.28
N ILE A 185 -19.36 13.74 -7.61
CA ILE A 185 -18.16 13.56 -8.42
C ILE A 185 -17.78 14.80 -9.21
N GLY A 186 -16.49 14.99 -9.40
CA GLY A 186 -15.95 16.03 -10.27
C GLY A 186 -15.96 15.63 -11.76
N ALA A 187 -15.40 16.46 -12.61
CA ALA A 187 -15.12 16.10 -14.00
C ALA A 187 -14.03 15.01 -14.07
N ALA A 188 -14.11 14.12 -15.04
CA ALA A 188 -13.07 13.15 -15.33
C ALA A 188 -11.83 13.87 -15.92
N ILE A 189 -10.66 13.46 -15.47
CA ILE A 189 -9.35 13.98 -15.89
C ILE A 189 -8.65 12.89 -16.69
N THR A 190 -8.54 13.03 -17.99
CA THR A 190 -7.69 12.15 -18.80
C THR A 190 -6.23 12.50 -18.56
N LEU A 191 -5.49 11.59 -17.95
CA LEU A 191 -4.09 11.79 -17.62
C LEU A 191 -3.17 11.58 -18.83
N GLY A 192 -3.53 10.63 -19.69
CA GLY A 192 -2.79 10.32 -20.91
C GLY A 192 -2.99 8.89 -21.34
N SER A 193 -2.38 8.52 -22.49
CA SER A 193 -2.31 7.12 -22.91
C SER A 193 -1.60 6.26 -21.85
N GLY A 194 -1.98 5.00 -21.75
CA GLY A 194 -1.46 4.05 -20.76
C GLY A 194 -1.51 2.61 -21.27
N SER A 195 -1.38 1.68 -20.35
CA SER A 195 -1.65 0.26 -20.52
C SER A 195 -2.86 -0.14 -19.65
N ALA A 196 -3.36 -1.36 -19.81
CA ALA A 196 -4.45 -1.90 -18.98
C ALA A 196 -4.03 -2.17 -17.52
N GLU A 197 -2.82 -1.81 -17.13
CA GLU A 197 -2.26 -2.10 -15.81
C GLU A 197 -2.76 -1.12 -14.74
N LYS A 198 -2.73 -1.58 -13.50
CA LYS A 198 -3.12 -0.81 -12.32
C LYS A 198 -2.26 0.44 -12.17
N PRO A 199 -2.83 1.66 -12.17
CA PRO A 199 -2.10 2.86 -11.81
C PRO A 199 -1.79 2.86 -10.31
N ALA A 200 -0.97 3.81 -9.88
CA ALA A 200 -0.72 4.06 -8.46
C ALA A 200 -1.03 5.52 -8.14
N ILE A 201 -1.48 5.76 -6.92
CA ILE A 201 -1.82 7.09 -6.44
C ILE A 201 -1.29 7.31 -5.02
N GLY A 202 -0.79 8.51 -4.77
CA GLY A 202 -0.44 8.99 -3.45
C GLY A 202 -0.92 10.43 -3.28
N VAL A 203 -0.96 10.92 -2.04
CA VAL A 203 -1.41 12.27 -1.73
C VAL A 203 -0.57 12.85 -0.59
N ASP A 204 -0.19 14.12 -0.71
CA ASP A 204 0.47 14.85 0.36
C ASP A 204 -0.53 15.47 1.36
N ARG A 205 -0.03 16.00 2.46
CA ARG A 205 -0.88 16.69 3.44
C ARG A 205 -1.49 17.99 2.92
N GLY A 206 -0.92 18.57 1.86
CA GLY A 206 -1.47 19.76 1.19
C GLY A 206 -2.60 19.47 0.20
N GLY A 207 -2.94 18.20 -0.01
CA GLY A 207 -4.00 17.77 -0.92
C GLY A 207 -3.59 17.70 -2.39
N GLN A 208 -2.28 17.64 -2.66
CA GLN A 208 -1.78 17.36 -4.00
C GLN A 208 -1.66 15.85 -4.21
N PHE A 209 -2.28 15.35 -5.26
CA PHE A 209 -2.19 13.95 -5.65
C PHE A 209 -1.05 13.75 -6.65
N VAL A 210 -0.39 12.61 -6.53
CA VAL A 210 0.55 12.08 -7.51
C VAL A 210 -0.05 10.79 -8.07
N VAL A 211 -0.29 10.75 -9.37
CA VAL A 211 -0.75 9.55 -10.06
C VAL A 211 0.34 9.10 -11.02
N ALA A 212 0.76 7.84 -10.91
CA ALA A 212 1.73 7.21 -11.79
C ALA A 212 1.12 5.99 -12.49
N TRP A 213 1.50 5.76 -13.75
CA TRP A 213 0.99 4.64 -14.55
C TRP A 213 2.01 4.18 -15.58
N ALA A 214 1.83 2.96 -16.09
CA ALA A 214 2.62 2.41 -17.17
C ALA A 214 2.15 2.95 -18.53
N ARG A 215 3.11 3.26 -19.39
CA ARG A 215 2.89 3.72 -20.77
C ARG A 215 3.96 3.10 -21.68
N GLY A 216 3.67 1.95 -22.26
CA GLY A 216 4.66 1.18 -23.00
C GLY A 216 5.83 0.78 -22.10
N SER A 217 7.06 1.13 -22.49
CA SER A 217 8.25 0.90 -21.67
C SER A 217 8.52 1.99 -20.62
N ASP A 218 7.66 2.99 -20.54
CA ASP A 218 7.79 4.09 -19.58
C ASP A 218 6.87 3.89 -18.35
N VAL A 219 7.32 4.36 -17.21
CA VAL A 219 6.46 4.79 -16.13
C VAL A 219 6.39 6.31 -16.16
N VAL A 220 5.18 6.82 -16.15
CA VAL A 220 4.90 8.26 -16.22
C VAL A 220 4.03 8.69 -15.05
N ALA A 221 4.11 9.97 -14.69
CA ALA A 221 3.31 10.51 -13.61
C ALA A 221 2.81 11.92 -13.88
N LYS A 222 1.75 12.31 -13.17
CA LYS A 222 1.26 13.69 -13.08
C LYS A 222 0.95 14.04 -11.64
N ARG A 223 1.09 15.33 -11.34
CA ARG A 223 0.58 15.93 -10.10
C ARG A 223 -0.75 16.61 -10.38
N ILE A 224 -1.69 16.46 -9.44
CA ILE A 224 -3.04 17.00 -9.56
C ILE A 224 -3.34 17.77 -8.28
N THR A 225 -3.54 19.08 -8.42
CA THR A 225 -4.01 19.97 -7.34
C THR A 225 -5.51 20.23 -7.48
N SER A 226 -6.07 21.03 -6.60
CA SER A 226 -7.48 21.47 -6.72
C SER A 226 -7.77 22.22 -8.02
N THR A 227 -6.76 22.90 -8.57
CA THR A 227 -6.93 23.84 -9.71
C THR A 227 -6.12 23.48 -10.95
N SER A 228 -5.18 22.53 -10.86
CA SER A 228 -4.25 22.27 -11.98
C SER A 228 -3.88 20.79 -12.09
N VAL A 229 -3.46 20.42 -13.30
CA VAL A 229 -2.85 19.13 -13.62
C VAL A 229 -1.52 19.42 -14.29
N SER A 230 -0.43 18.87 -13.79
CA SER A 230 0.89 19.09 -14.34
C SER A 230 1.06 18.47 -15.73
N SER A 231 2.12 18.88 -16.45
CA SER A 231 2.63 18.11 -17.59
C SER A 231 3.02 16.69 -17.16
N THR A 232 2.99 15.76 -18.12
CA THR A 232 3.43 14.38 -17.89
C THR A 232 4.94 14.35 -17.62
N LYS A 233 5.33 13.70 -16.52
CA LYS A 233 6.73 13.44 -16.18
C LYS A 233 7.07 11.99 -16.53
N VAL A 234 8.11 11.75 -17.31
CA VAL A 234 8.66 10.40 -17.55
C VAL A 234 9.63 10.10 -16.42
N LEU A 235 9.42 8.98 -15.75
CA LEU A 235 10.17 8.57 -14.55
C LEU A 235 11.24 7.53 -14.83
N THR A 236 11.13 6.83 -15.95
CA THR A 236 12.06 5.80 -16.40
C THR A 236 13.24 6.41 -17.19
N SER A 237 14.25 5.59 -17.41
CA SER A 237 15.38 5.87 -18.29
C SER A 237 15.66 4.64 -19.16
N PRO A 238 16.51 4.74 -20.20
CA PRO A 238 16.83 3.60 -21.06
C PRO A 238 17.37 2.38 -20.32
N ILE A 239 18.05 2.59 -19.18
CA ILE A 239 18.59 1.50 -18.33
C ILE A 239 17.61 1.02 -17.26
N ALA A 240 16.48 1.70 -17.10
CA ALA A 240 15.46 1.44 -16.09
C ALA A 240 14.07 1.52 -16.73
N SER A 241 13.94 1.04 -17.98
CA SER A 241 12.66 0.98 -18.69
C SER A 241 11.71 0.00 -18.03
N TYR A 242 10.42 0.30 -18.06
CA TYR A 242 9.38 -0.56 -17.51
C TYR A 242 9.23 -1.83 -18.34
N GLY A 243 9.12 -2.97 -17.67
CA GLY A 243 9.13 -4.28 -18.32
C GLY A 243 7.78 -4.90 -18.59
N GLY A 244 6.69 -4.19 -18.33
CA GLY A 244 5.34 -4.73 -18.53
C GLY A 244 4.93 -5.78 -17.50
N PHE A 245 5.76 -6.05 -16.51
CA PHE A 245 5.49 -7.00 -15.44
C PHE A 245 5.60 -6.31 -14.08
N GLY A 246 4.55 -6.43 -13.28
CA GLY A 246 4.54 -5.90 -11.94
C GLY A 246 3.81 -4.56 -11.83
N MET A 247 3.60 -4.14 -10.60
CA MET A 247 2.81 -2.97 -10.28
C MET A 247 3.71 -1.75 -10.10
N VAL A 248 3.19 -0.59 -10.48
CA VAL A 248 3.75 0.69 -10.05
C VAL A 248 3.27 0.97 -8.63
N ARG A 249 4.11 1.60 -7.80
CA ARG A 249 3.75 2.07 -6.45
C ARG A 249 4.15 3.52 -6.29
N VAL A 250 3.38 4.27 -5.50
CA VAL A 250 3.62 5.69 -5.19
C VAL A 250 3.56 5.88 -3.69
N GLY A 251 4.61 6.43 -3.12
CA GLY A 251 4.63 7.02 -1.79
C GLY A 251 4.83 8.52 -1.91
N VAL A 252 4.17 9.30 -1.06
CA VAL A 252 4.29 10.77 -1.04
C VAL A 252 4.47 11.19 0.39
N ASP A 253 5.48 12.01 0.67
CA ASP A 253 5.74 12.54 2.00
C ASP A 253 4.85 13.77 2.31
N ARG A 254 5.02 14.32 3.53
CA ARG A 254 4.24 15.51 3.97
C ARG A 254 4.48 16.73 3.09
N ASP A 255 5.67 16.86 2.53
CA ASP A 255 6.09 18.02 1.74
C ASP A 255 5.71 17.89 0.26
N GLY A 256 5.24 16.71 -0.14
CA GLY A 256 4.79 16.40 -1.48
C GLY A 256 5.90 15.87 -2.39
N ASP A 257 7.05 15.49 -1.85
CA ASP A 257 8.05 14.73 -2.59
C ASP A 257 7.54 13.29 -2.77
N ALA A 258 7.76 12.72 -3.94
CA ALA A 258 7.23 11.41 -4.28
C ALA A 258 8.35 10.41 -4.58
N VAL A 259 8.18 9.19 -4.07
CA VAL A 259 8.94 8.00 -4.46
C VAL A 259 8.02 7.10 -5.27
N ILE A 260 8.43 6.77 -6.49
CA ILE A 260 7.68 5.89 -7.37
C ILE A 260 8.55 4.67 -7.67
N SER A 261 8.10 3.48 -7.24
CA SER A 261 8.79 2.22 -7.51
C SER A 261 8.09 1.42 -8.61
N TYR A 262 8.91 0.69 -9.38
CA TYR A 262 8.44 -0.08 -10.54
C TYR A 262 9.43 -1.19 -10.89
N HIS A 263 8.99 -2.15 -11.69
CA HIS A 263 9.85 -3.18 -12.24
C HIS A 263 10.41 -2.73 -13.60
N SER A 264 11.72 -2.87 -13.77
CA SER A 264 12.31 -2.80 -15.11
C SER A 264 12.17 -4.16 -15.79
N GLY A 265 11.96 -4.14 -17.09
CA GLY A 265 11.99 -5.32 -17.93
C GLY A 265 12.99 -5.17 -19.08
N GLY A 266 13.18 -6.24 -19.83
CA GLY A 266 13.99 -6.19 -21.04
C GLY A 266 15.33 -6.96 -20.96
N GLY A 267 15.42 -7.91 -20.06
CA GLY A 267 16.57 -8.81 -19.95
C GLY A 267 16.19 -10.12 -19.28
N ALA A 268 17.16 -11.00 -19.14
CA ALA A 268 16.99 -12.27 -18.45
C ALA A 268 16.60 -12.13 -16.96
N ARG A 269 16.58 -10.90 -16.42
CA ARG A 269 16.29 -10.64 -15.00
C ARG A 269 15.56 -9.31 -14.85
N SER A 270 14.36 -9.37 -14.28
CA SER A 270 13.62 -8.20 -13.82
C SER A 270 14.29 -7.58 -12.59
N GLN A 271 14.18 -6.25 -12.43
CA GLN A 271 14.79 -5.49 -11.34
C GLN A 271 13.77 -4.51 -10.76
N VAL A 272 13.84 -4.22 -9.47
CA VAL A 272 13.09 -3.13 -8.85
C VAL A 272 13.89 -1.84 -8.92
N TRP A 273 13.25 -0.79 -9.39
CA TRP A 273 13.76 0.57 -9.48
C TRP A 273 12.87 1.53 -8.71
N ALA A 274 13.41 2.67 -8.34
CA ALA A 274 12.67 3.78 -7.78
C ALA A 274 13.12 5.12 -8.38
N SER A 275 12.15 5.98 -8.69
CA SER A 275 12.38 7.37 -9.11
C SER A 275 11.88 8.30 -8.02
N ARG A 276 12.66 9.36 -7.73
CA ARG A 276 12.29 10.39 -6.75
C ARG A 276 11.97 11.67 -7.49
N TRP A 277 10.78 12.18 -7.24
CA TRP A 277 10.25 13.37 -7.90
C TRP A 277 9.82 14.41 -6.86
N SER A 278 10.62 15.48 -6.73
CA SER A 278 10.34 16.51 -5.75
C SER A 278 9.07 17.29 -6.07
N ARG A 279 8.45 17.87 -5.06
CA ARG A 279 7.30 18.78 -5.22
C ARG A 279 7.59 19.94 -6.17
N THR A 280 8.82 20.43 -6.17
CA THR A 280 9.28 21.52 -7.04
C THR A 280 9.49 21.11 -8.50
N GLY A 281 9.31 19.80 -8.80
CA GLY A 281 9.40 19.26 -10.17
C GLY A 281 10.76 18.66 -10.54
N THR A 282 11.74 18.66 -9.64
CA THR A 282 13.05 18.03 -9.87
C THR A 282 12.91 16.52 -9.85
N LEU A 283 13.33 15.84 -10.91
CA LEU A 283 13.42 14.41 -11.00
C LEU A 283 14.86 13.95 -10.79
N ALA A 284 15.11 13.15 -9.78
CA ALA A 284 16.38 12.48 -9.59
C ALA A 284 16.53 11.30 -10.57
N SER A 285 17.78 10.95 -10.89
CA SER A 285 18.05 9.75 -11.68
C SER A 285 17.45 8.52 -11.01
N PRO A 286 16.85 7.60 -11.79
CA PRO A 286 16.30 6.36 -11.24
C PRO A 286 17.35 5.55 -10.48
N LEU A 287 16.98 5.02 -9.34
CA LEU A 287 17.83 4.22 -8.48
C LEU A 287 17.43 2.74 -8.59
N ARG A 288 18.39 1.86 -8.87
CA ARG A 288 18.14 0.42 -8.76
C ARG A 288 18.07 0.03 -7.29
N ILE A 289 16.94 -0.53 -6.87
CA ILE A 289 16.65 -0.93 -5.49
C ILE A 289 17.10 -2.36 -5.23
N SER A 290 16.75 -3.29 -6.13
CA SER A 290 17.18 -4.69 -6.05
C SER A 290 18.68 -4.84 -6.34
N ALA A 291 19.27 -5.98 -5.97
CA ALA A 291 20.63 -6.32 -6.40
C ALA A 291 20.66 -6.61 -7.91
N SER A 292 21.81 -6.38 -8.57
CA SER A 292 21.96 -6.64 -10.01
C SER A 292 21.80 -8.11 -10.39
N THR A 293 21.97 -8.98 -9.41
CA THR A 293 21.88 -10.44 -9.55
C THR A 293 20.49 -10.99 -9.27
N ASP A 294 19.57 -10.17 -8.72
CA ASP A 294 18.22 -10.60 -8.41
C ASP A 294 17.45 -10.92 -9.70
N ASN A 295 16.66 -11.98 -9.64
CA ASN A 295 15.57 -12.25 -10.57
C ASN A 295 14.27 -11.93 -9.83
N VAL A 296 13.77 -10.71 -10.00
CA VAL A 296 12.64 -10.17 -9.23
C VAL A 296 11.34 -10.85 -9.69
N GLY A 297 10.51 -11.26 -8.72
CA GLY A 297 9.16 -11.76 -8.96
C GLY A 297 8.17 -10.62 -9.25
N PHE A 298 6.89 -10.97 -9.36
CA PHE A 298 5.85 -10.01 -9.78
C PHE A 298 5.44 -9.01 -8.70
N HIS A 299 5.66 -9.31 -7.41
CA HIS A 299 5.11 -8.52 -6.32
C HIS A 299 6.17 -7.68 -5.63
N HIS A 300 5.85 -6.41 -5.43
CA HIS A 300 6.59 -5.53 -4.52
C HIS A 300 5.62 -4.58 -3.81
N ALA A 301 6.05 -4.09 -2.65
CA ALA A 301 5.36 -3.09 -1.85
C ALA A 301 6.29 -1.90 -1.60
N LEU A 302 5.70 -0.73 -1.44
CA LEU A 302 6.35 0.53 -1.07
C LEU A 302 5.49 1.21 -0.02
N ALA A 303 6.11 1.61 1.08
CA ALA A 303 5.54 2.58 2.02
C ALA A 303 6.54 3.71 2.23
N THR A 304 6.04 4.93 2.43
CA THR A 304 6.84 6.15 2.65
C THR A 304 6.29 6.85 3.88
N ASP A 305 7.16 7.22 4.80
CA ASP A 305 6.81 7.98 5.98
C ASP A 305 6.66 9.48 5.68
N LEU A 306 6.31 10.27 6.69
CA LEU A 306 6.11 11.71 6.51
C LEU A 306 7.42 12.47 6.25
N ASP A 307 8.57 11.94 6.59
CA ASP A 307 9.87 12.55 6.38
C ASP A 307 10.48 12.18 5.01
N GLY A 308 9.78 11.31 4.23
CA GLY A 308 10.18 10.90 2.88
C GLY A 308 11.08 9.67 2.86
N ASP A 309 11.34 9.05 4.00
CA ASP A 309 12.01 7.76 4.04
C ASP A 309 11.06 6.66 3.59
N SER A 310 11.56 5.74 2.83
CA SER A 310 10.73 4.69 2.22
C SER A 310 11.27 3.31 2.52
N MET A 311 10.38 2.36 2.72
CA MET A 311 10.69 0.93 2.74
C MET A 311 10.13 0.29 1.45
N ILE A 312 10.97 -0.49 0.78
CA ILE A 312 10.60 -1.23 -0.42
C ILE A 312 10.90 -2.70 -0.17
N VAL A 313 9.88 -3.56 -0.32
CA VAL A 313 10.01 -5.02 -0.21
C VAL A 313 9.57 -5.63 -1.52
N TRP A 314 10.31 -6.60 -2.01
CA TRP A 314 10.01 -7.30 -3.26
C TRP A 314 10.22 -8.80 -3.12
N THR A 315 9.64 -9.55 -4.04
CA THR A 315 9.93 -10.97 -4.20
C THR A 315 11.05 -11.18 -5.19
N ARG A 316 11.89 -12.18 -4.96
CA ARG A 316 12.86 -12.66 -5.94
C ARG A 316 12.83 -14.20 -6.02
N TYR A 317 13.19 -14.72 -7.17
CA TYR A 317 13.36 -16.16 -7.35
C TYR A 317 14.74 -16.60 -6.87
N THR A 318 14.76 -17.51 -5.91
CA THR A 318 15.98 -18.16 -5.40
C THR A 318 15.74 -19.67 -5.39
N ASN A 319 16.51 -20.42 -6.19
CA ASN A 319 16.37 -21.88 -6.29
C ASN A 319 14.92 -22.34 -6.55
N GLY A 320 14.20 -21.66 -7.45
CA GLY A 320 12.83 -21.96 -7.84
C GLY A 320 11.76 -21.58 -6.79
N LYS A 321 12.14 -20.90 -5.70
CA LYS A 321 11.22 -20.42 -4.66
C LYS A 321 11.18 -18.90 -4.63
N LEU A 322 10.04 -18.33 -4.20
CA LEU A 322 9.91 -16.91 -3.95
C LEU A 322 10.43 -16.58 -2.56
N GLU A 323 11.36 -15.65 -2.51
CA GLU A 323 11.97 -15.11 -1.31
C GLU A 323 11.69 -13.61 -1.21
N LEU A 324 11.35 -13.13 -0.03
CA LEU A 324 11.17 -11.71 0.25
C LEU A 324 12.50 -11.05 0.55
N VAL A 325 12.68 -9.87 0.01
CA VAL A 325 13.86 -9.03 0.21
C VAL A 325 13.40 -7.60 0.44
N GLY A 326 14.03 -6.91 1.38
CA GLY A 326 13.68 -5.54 1.73
C GLY A 326 14.86 -4.59 1.70
N ARG A 327 14.59 -3.29 1.45
CA ARG A 327 15.57 -2.23 1.46
C ARG A 327 14.95 -0.88 1.81
N ARG A 328 15.60 -0.14 2.72
CA ARG A 328 15.24 1.26 2.97
C ARG A 328 15.86 2.17 1.91
N LEU A 329 15.11 3.20 1.54
CA LEU A 329 15.56 4.32 0.72
C LEU A 329 15.28 5.60 1.52
N SER A 330 16.34 6.34 1.87
CA SER A 330 16.14 7.59 2.60
C SER A 330 15.55 8.69 1.71
N ALA A 331 14.93 9.70 2.32
CA ALA A 331 14.47 10.92 1.65
C ALA A 331 15.58 11.56 0.78
N GLY A 332 16.84 11.52 1.23
CA GLY A 332 18.00 11.96 0.47
C GLY A 332 18.39 11.07 -0.70
N GLY A 333 17.78 9.88 -0.87
CA GLY A 333 18.13 8.92 -1.93
C GLY A 333 19.23 7.92 -1.55
N THR A 334 19.66 7.89 -0.30
CA THR A 334 20.62 6.89 0.18
C THR A 334 19.91 5.54 0.32
N ARG A 335 20.50 4.50 -0.28
CA ARG A 335 20.00 3.13 -0.21
C ARG A 335 20.64 2.42 0.97
N GLY A 336 19.84 1.87 1.87
CA GLY A 336 20.27 0.96 2.92
C GLY A 336 20.81 -0.37 2.38
N SER A 337 21.19 -1.27 3.25
CA SER A 337 21.57 -2.63 2.89
C SER A 337 20.36 -3.43 2.43
N VAL A 338 20.58 -4.39 1.52
CA VAL A 338 19.58 -5.37 1.14
C VAL A 338 19.45 -6.42 2.25
N THR A 339 18.24 -6.65 2.73
CA THR A 339 17.94 -7.63 3.79
C THR A 339 17.09 -8.75 3.24
N THR A 340 17.57 -9.98 3.36
CA THR A 340 16.79 -11.18 3.01
C THR A 340 15.85 -11.51 4.17
N LEU A 341 14.57 -11.71 3.85
CA LEU A 341 13.49 -11.89 4.82
C LEU A 341 12.97 -13.33 4.91
N GLY A 342 13.44 -14.19 4.00
CA GLY A 342 13.00 -15.60 3.90
C GLY A 342 11.87 -15.78 2.88
N LEU A 343 11.31 -17.00 2.86
CA LEU A 343 10.28 -17.36 1.89
C LEU A 343 9.00 -16.55 2.11
N GLY A 344 8.41 -16.07 1.03
CA GLY A 344 7.15 -15.35 1.06
C GLY A 344 6.80 -14.72 -0.28
N ASP A 345 5.54 -14.31 -0.40
CA ASP A 345 4.99 -13.66 -1.58
C ASP A 345 3.90 -12.64 -1.19
N ARG A 346 3.51 -11.81 -2.14
CA ARG A 346 2.50 -10.75 -2.00
C ARG A 346 2.72 -9.89 -0.74
N PRO A 347 3.89 -9.23 -0.63
CA PRO A 347 4.14 -8.33 0.47
C PRO A 347 3.21 -7.13 0.40
N ASP A 348 2.77 -6.68 1.57
CA ASP A 348 2.17 -5.36 1.78
C ASP A 348 2.83 -4.66 2.95
N LEU A 349 2.90 -3.33 2.90
CA LEU A 349 3.68 -2.50 3.81
C LEU A 349 2.86 -1.29 4.26
N ALA A 350 2.96 -0.97 5.54
CA ALA A 350 2.59 0.32 6.08
C ALA A 350 3.73 0.87 6.94
N LEU A 351 3.95 2.18 6.87
CA LEU A 351 4.79 2.93 7.79
C LEU A 351 3.92 3.97 8.51
N ASP A 352 4.19 4.18 9.79
CA ASP A 352 3.58 5.27 10.53
C ASP A 352 4.29 6.61 10.22
N ASP A 353 3.81 7.68 10.87
CA ASP A 353 4.34 9.03 10.66
C ASP A 353 5.84 9.15 11.03
N ASP A 354 6.34 8.31 11.93
CA ASP A 354 7.72 8.32 12.45
C ASP A 354 8.65 7.32 11.72
N GLY A 355 8.12 6.52 10.81
CA GLY A 355 8.85 5.55 10.00
C GLY A 355 8.98 4.16 10.64
N ASP A 356 8.31 3.89 11.77
CA ASP A 356 8.10 2.53 12.23
C ASP A 356 7.04 1.86 11.37
N GLY A 357 7.14 0.56 11.12
CA GLY A 357 6.28 -0.06 10.14
C GLY A 357 5.99 -1.52 10.36
N MET A 358 5.16 -2.03 9.48
CA MET A 358 4.82 -3.44 9.41
C MET A 358 4.83 -3.95 7.97
N LEU A 359 5.48 -5.08 7.78
CA LEU A 359 5.40 -5.92 6.60
C LEU A 359 4.43 -7.07 6.88
N VAL A 360 3.47 -7.29 6.01
CA VAL A 360 2.66 -8.50 5.98
C VAL A 360 2.87 -9.25 4.67
N PHE A 361 2.79 -10.57 4.72
CA PHE A 361 3.02 -11.43 3.55
C PHE A 361 2.42 -12.80 3.75
N HIS A 362 2.27 -13.55 2.68
CA HIS A 362 1.93 -14.95 2.80
C HIS A 362 3.08 -15.88 2.37
N THR A 363 3.01 -17.12 2.80
CA THR A 363 3.95 -18.18 2.43
C THR A 363 3.17 -19.43 2.08
N VAL A 364 3.39 -19.97 0.88
CA VAL A 364 2.85 -21.27 0.52
C VAL A 364 3.69 -22.36 1.17
N VAL A 365 3.04 -23.21 1.97
CA VAL A 365 3.69 -24.31 2.71
C VAL A 365 3.26 -25.63 2.07
N PRO A 366 4.19 -26.40 1.48
CA PRO A 366 3.88 -27.70 0.90
C PRO A 366 3.43 -28.71 1.96
N LYS A 367 2.52 -29.62 1.60
CA LYS A 367 2.11 -30.80 2.37
C LYS A 367 2.28 -32.06 1.55
N SER A 368 2.44 -33.20 2.24
CA SER A 368 2.48 -34.54 1.63
C SER A 368 1.11 -35.13 1.35
N THR A 369 0.04 -34.57 1.94
CA THR A 369 -1.34 -35.01 1.79
C THR A 369 -2.24 -33.88 1.33
N PRO A 370 -3.38 -34.17 0.67
CA PRO A 370 -4.35 -33.13 0.27
C PRO A 370 -4.89 -32.30 1.44
N PRO A 371 -5.14 -31.00 1.26
CA PRO A 371 -4.66 -30.24 0.11
C PRO A 371 -3.12 -30.18 0.13
N TYR A 372 -2.46 -30.35 -1.01
CA TYR A 372 -1.00 -30.47 -1.11
C TYR A 372 -0.21 -29.20 -0.73
N SER A 373 -0.91 -28.15 -0.37
CA SER A 373 -0.34 -26.93 0.19
C SER A 373 -1.38 -26.19 1.03
N TYR A 374 -0.91 -25.29 1.86
CA TYR A 374 -1.74 -24.28 2.53
C TYR A 374 -0.96 -22.96 2.55
N THR A 375 -1.67 -21.85 2.74
CA THR A 375 -1.06 -20.53 2.80
C THR A 375 -1.04 -20.04 4.23
N LYS A 376 0.10 -19.52 4.64
CA LYS A 376 0.31 -18.95 5.96
C LYS A 376 0.46 -17.43 5.85
N THR A 377 -0.31 -16.66 6.59
CA THR A 377 -0.13 -15.21 6.70
C THR A 377 0.78 -14.89 7.89
N SER A 378 1.76 -14.03 7.64
CA SER A 378 2.77 -13.62 8.61
C SER A 378 2.98 -12.12 8.58
N ALA A 379 3.51 -11.59 9.69
CA ALA A 379 3.87 -10.19 9.85
C ALA A 379 5.30 -10.03 10.41
N ARG A 380 5.94 -8.90 10.10
CA ARG A 380 7.17 -8.43 10.73
C ARG A 380 7.06 -6.94 11.02
N LEU A 381 7.47 -6.54 12.20
CA LEU A 381 7.69 -5.13 12.51
C LEU A 381 8.94 -4.61 11.78
N ILE A 382 8.91 -3.34 11.44
CA ILE A 382 10.02 -2.62 10.82
C ILE A 382 10.28 -1.43 11.71
N SER A 383 11.53 -1.28 12.17
CA SER A 383 11.91 -0.09 12.94
C SER A 383 12.16 1.09 12.00
N ARG A 384 12.08 2.31 12.54
CA ARG A 384 12.45 3.56 11.86
C ARG A 384 13.81 3.51 11.17
N SER A 385 14.77 2.75 11.71
CA SER A 385 16.08 2.54 11.09
C SER A 385 16.05 1.60 9.88
N GLY A 386 14.91 0.96 9.60
CA GLY A 386 14.75 -0.03 8.54
C GLY A 386 15.12 -1.45 8.94
N ALA A 387 15.32 -1.73 10.24
CA ALA A 387 15.56 -3.08 10.70
C ALA A 387 14.27 -3.87 10.81
N PHE A 388 14.30 -5.13 10.35
CA PHE A 388 13.15 -6.04 10.41
C PHE A 388 13.21 -6.89 11.67
N GLY A 389 12.12 -6.93 12.42
CA GLY A 389 11.93 -7.79 13.58
C GLY A 389 11.74 -9.26 13.20
N THR A 390 11.42 -10.08 14.21
CA THR A 390 11.12 -11.50 14.03
C THR A 390 9.80 -11.70 13.28
N THR A 391 9.68 -12.82 12.57
CA THR A 391 8.42 -13.18 11.89
C THR A 391 7.42 -13.68 12.92
N LYS A 392 6.24 -13.05 12.94
CA LYS A 392 5.07 -13.54 13.65
C LYS A 392 4.09 -14.18 12.67
N THR A 393 3.71 -15.43 12.89
CA THR A 393 2.62 -16.07 12.17
C THR A 393 1.29 -15.55 12.72
N LEU A 394 0.44 -14.97 11.88
CA LEU A 394 -0.89 -14.50 12.22
C LEU A 394 -1.92 -15.62 12.09
N THR A 395 -1.77 -16.44 11.04
CA THR A 395 -2.58 -17.63 10.81
C THR A 395 -1.83 -18.63 9.95
N SER A 396 -2.13 -19.92 10.13
CA SER A 396 -1.68 -21.00 9.23
C SER A 396 -2.64 -21.27 8.07
N ASP A 397 -3.62 -20.39 7.87
CA ASP A 397 -4.70 -20.56 6.91
C ASP A 397 -5.19 -19.18 6.46
N GLY A 398 -4.41 -18.51 5.61
CA GLY A 398 -4.78 -17.18 5.14
C GLY A 398 -3.85 -16.65 4.06
N HIS A 399 -4.41 -15.92 3.11
CA HIS A 399 -3.71 -15.33 2.00
C HIS A 399 -4.13 -13.88 1.74
N VAL A 400 -3.44 -13.23 0.81
CA VAL A 400 -3.65 -11.83 0.38
C VAL A 400 -3.79 -10.87 1.58
N PRO A 401 -2.80 -10.86 2.50
CA PRO A 401 -2.85 -9.93 3.61
C PRO A 401 -2.64 -8.50 3.13
N GLN A 402 -3.33 -7.56 3.78
CA GLN A 402 -3.06 -6.14 3.67
C GLN A 402 -2.90 -5.52 5.05
N VAL A 403 -2.16 -4.43 5.11
CA VAL A 403 -1.89 -3.69 6.33
C VAL A 403 -1.98 -2.20 6.09
N ASP A 404 -2.56 -1.48 7.05
CA ASP A 404 -2.49 -0.04 7.11
C ASP A 404 -2.29 0.45 8.54
N THR A 405 -1.79 1.66 8.68
CA THR A 405 -1.54 2.34 9.95
C THR A 405 -1.63 3.85 9.78
N ARG A 406 -1.78 4.53 10.88
CA ARG A 406 -1.62 5.99 11.02
C ARG A 406 -0.86 6.27 12.33
N PRO A 407 -0.61 7.52 12.72
CA PRO A 407 0.45 7.95 13.65
C PRO A 407 0.50 7.29 15.03
N THR A 408 -0.40 6.37 15.33
CA THR A 408 -0.46 5.71 16.65
C THR A 408 0.40 4.45 16.77
N SER A 409 1.22 4.12 15.78
CA SER A 409 2.00 2.87 15.71
C SER A 409 1.16 1.60 15.95
N ARG A 410 -0.12 1.66 15.62
CA ARG A 410 -1.03 0.52 15.64
C ARG A 410 -1.35 0.10 14.23
N PHE A 411 -1.04 -1.15 13.91
CA PHE A 411 -1.21 -1.71 12.58
C PHE A 411 -2.48 -2.55 12.53
N THR A 412 -3.36 -2.26 11.60
CA THR A 412 -4.51 -3.13 11.32
C THR A 412 -4.20 -4.00 10.12
N VAL A 413 -4.22 -5.30 10.33
CA VAL A 413 -4.00 -6.32 9.28
C VAL A 413 -5.32 -6.99 8.96
N ILE A 414 -5.58 -7.19 7.68
CA ILE A 414 -6.72 -7.92 7.15
C ILE A 414 -6.24 -9.01 6.19
N TRP A 415 -6.92 -10.17 6.17
CA TRP A 415 -6.62 -11.25 5.23
C TRP A 415 -7.86 -12.10 4.96
N GLN A 416 -7.82 -12.87 3.88
CA GLN A 416 -8.80 -13.91 3.61
C GLN A 416 -8.33 -15.23 4.20
N GLN A 417 -9.20 -15.89 4.96
CA GLN A 417 -8.97 -17.25 5.45
C GLN A 417 -9.38 -18.25 4.38
N GLU A 418 -8.54 -19.28 4.13
CA GLU A 418 -8.74 -20.26 3.06
C GLU A 418 -9.63 -21.45 3.45
N SER A 419 -9.84 -21.73 4.75
CA SER A 419 -10.75 -22.80 5.19
C SER A 419 -12.19 -22.44 4.87
N PHE A 420 -12.91 -23.38 4.26
CA PHE A 420 -14.35 -23.23 4.02
C PHE A 420 -15.18 -23.34 5.31
N PRO A 421 -16.17 -22.48 5.54
CA PRO A 421 -16.50 -21.31 4.70
C PRO A 421 -15.43 -20.22 4.81
N TYR A 422 -14.98 -19.71 3.66
CA TYR A 422 -14.02 -18.61 3.61
C TYR A 422 -14.51 -17.43 4.43
N THR A 423 -13.62 -16.75 5.12
CA THR A 423 -13.97 -15.58 5.94
C THR A 423 -12.90 -14.52 5.81
N ILE A 424 -13.29 -13.26 5.95
CA ILE A 424 -12.31 -12.18 6.15
C ILE A 424 -12.01 -12.09 7.64
N LYS A 425 -10.73 -12.08 7.97
CA LYS A 425 -10.18 -11.92 9.32
C LYS A 425 -9.42 -10.63 9.44
N SER A 426 -9.38 -10.10 10.65
CA SER A 426 -8.54 -8.95 10.96
C SER A 426 -7.93 -9.09 12.36
N VAL A 427 -6.79 -8.44 12.56
CA VAL A 427 -6.08 -8.30 13.83
C VAL A 427 -5.48 -6.91 13.91
N THR A 428 -5.35 -6.37 15.12
CA THR A 428 -4.57 -5.15 15.34
C THR A 428 -3.29 -5.55 16.06
N GLY A 429 -2.17 -5.08 15.53
CA GLY A 429 -0.83 -5.31 16.07
C GLY A 429 -0.24 -4.05 16.73
N PRO A 430 0.93 -4.21 17.32
CA PRO A 430 1.68 -3.13 17.95
C PRO A 430 2.15 -2.13 16.92
#